data_f6ca36f33969b356c7218a25484242ae
#
_entry.id   f6ca36f33969b356c7218a25484242ae
#
_cell.length_a   1.000
_cell.length_b   1.000
_cell.length_c   1.000
_cell.angle_alpha   90.00
_cell.angle_beta   90.00
_cell.angle_gamma   90.00
#
_symmetry.space_group_name_H-M   'P 1'
#
loop_
_entity.id
_entity.type
_entity.pdbx_description
1 polymer ?
#
loop_
_entity_poly.entity_id
_entity_poly.type
_entity_poly.pdbx_seq_one_letter_code
_entity_poly.pdbx_strand_id
1 'polypeptide(L)'
;MAGGKKLSKEDELLLQNFSRSVSTKSNVLFYANALVVSAIPLWLFWRIHQMDPYSSGILFVVMTLVSTWLISFAYKNVKFQLKHKIAQRRDAAITKEVNQDLDPNKKMTRQEKDERILWKKNKVADMEAMTFSIFYNNALYLFLVLFASFFALRSFNPSAYP
;
A
#
# COMPACT_ATOMS: atom_id res chain seq x y z
N MET A 1 -0.25 -25.87 -15.90
CA MET A 1 -1.45 -25.27 -15.30
C MET A 1 -1.51 -25.73 -13.84
N ALA A 2 -1.02 -24.93 -12.90
CA ALA A 2 -1.05 -25.27 -11.48
C ALA A 2 -2.43 -24.86 -10.94
N GLY A 3 -3.27 -25.85 -10.68
CA GLY A 3 -4.56 -25.65 -10.05
C GLY A 3 -4.36 -25.10 -8.63
N GLY A 4 -4.61 -23.81 -8.44
CA GLY A 4 -4.62 -23.19 -7.14
C GLY A 4 -5.66 -23.88 -6.28
N LYS A 5 -5.21 -24.55 -5.22
CA LYS A 5 -6.07 -25.13 -4.19
C LYS A 5 -6.93 -24.01 -3.63
N LYS A 6 -8.23 -24.05 -3.85
CA LYS A 6 -9.16 -23.06 -3.26
C LYS A 6 -8.96 -23.11 -1.75
N LEU A 7 -8.64 -21.96 -1.17
CA LEU A 7 -8.59 -21.78 0.28
C LEU A 7 -9.88 -22.33 0.92
N SER A 8 -9.75 -23.02 2.04
CA SER A 8 -10.91 -23.40 2.82
C SER A 8 -11.65 -22.12 3.27
N LYS A 9 -12.98 -22.20 3.42
CA LYS A 9 -13.77 -21.06 3.92
C LYS A 9 -13.26 -20.55 5.28
N GLU A 10 -12.69 -21.45 6.08
CA GLU A 10 -12.07 -21.10 7.36
C GLU A 10 -10.79 -20.28 7.18
N ASP A 11 -9.94 -20.65 6.22
CA ASP A 11 -8.73 -19.90 5.88
C ASP A 11 -9.07 -18.51 5.32
N GLU A 12 -10.14 -18.39 4.53
CA GLU A 12 -10.64 -17.11 4.05
C GLU A 12 -11.14 -16.22 5.18
N LEU A 13 -11.90 -16.77 6.13
CA LEU A 13 -12.38 -16.02 7.30
C LEU A 13 -11.25 -15.58 8.22
N LEU A 14 -10.25 -16.43 8.42
CA LEU A 14 -9.06 -16.09 9.21
C LEU A 14 -8.23 -15.00 8.50
N LEU A 15 -8.01 -15.10 7.20
CA LEU A 15 -7.35 -14.05 6.42
C LEU A 15 -8.13 -12.74 6.44
N GLN A 16 -9.46 -12.81 6.44
CA GLN A 16 -10.33 -11.64 6.51
C GLN A 16 -10.25 -10.96 7.89
N ASN A 17 -10.24 -11.74 8.96
CA ASN A 17 -10.05 -11.21 10.32
C ASN A 17 -8.66 -10.61 10.53
N PHE A 18 -7.61 -11.25 10.04
CA PHE A 18 -6.25 -10.71 10.08
C PHE A 18 -6.06 -9.48 9.18
N SER A 19 -6.81 -9.35 8.08
CA SER A 19 -6.71 -8.21 7.18
C SER A 19 -7.39 -6.95 7.71
N ARG A 20 -8.40 -7.11 8.57
CA ARG A 20 -9.15 -6.01 9.16
C ARG A 20 -8.36 -5.25 10.22
N SER A 21 -7.44 -5.92 10.93
CA SER A 21 -6.53 -5.29 11.87
C SER A 21 -5.29 -4.77 11.16
N VAL A 22 -5.36 -3.53 10.66
CA VAL A 22 -4.14 -2.85 10.17
C VAL A 22 -3.26 -2.60 11.38
N SER A 23 -2.10 -3.25 11.43
CA SER A 23 -1.13 -3.02 12.51
C SER A 23 -0.82 -1.53 12.63
N THR A 24 -0.71 -1.01 13.84
CA THR A 24 -0.34 0.39 14.12
C THR A 24 0.93 0.80 13.36
N LYS A 25 1.90 -0.11 13.25
CA LYS A 25 3.13 0.10 12.47
C LYS A 25 2.85 0.34 10.99
N SER A 26 1.93 -0.42 10.38
CA SER A 26 1.52 -0.22 8.98
C SER A 26 0.81 1.13 8.77
N ASN A 27 -0.02 1.55 9.74
CA ASN A 27 -0.69 2.84 9.66
C ASN A 27 0.30 3.99 9.68
N VAL A 28 1.25 3.99 10.61
CA VAL A 28 2.30 5.01 10.70
C VAL A 28 3.10 5.08 9.42
N LEU A 29 3.50 3.93 8.86
CA LEU A 29 4.23 3.86 7.60
C LEU A 29 3.42 4.46 6.44
N PHE A 30 2.12 4.14 6.35
CA PHE A 30 1.25 4.68 5.30
C PHE A 30 1.10 6.19 5.40
N TYR A 31 0.87 6.74 6.60
CA TYR A 31 0.75 8.18 6.76
C TYR A 31 2.07 8.91 6.52
N ALA A 32 3.19 8.39 7.01
CA ALA A 32 4.50 8.98 6.77
C ALA A 32 4.83 9.02 5.27
N ASN A 33 4.64 7.89 4.57
CA ASN A 33 4.90 7.83 3.13
C ASN A 33 3.91 8.70 2.33
N ALA A 34 2.63 8.71 2.69
CA ALA A 34 1.63 9.56 2.05
C ALA A 34 1.97 11.05 2.20
N LEU A 35 2.46 11.47 3.37
CA LEU A 35 2.87 12.85 3.62
C LEU A 35 4.08 13.23 2.75
N VAL A 36 5.09 12.37 2.67
CA VAL A 36 6.26 12.63 1.81
C VAL A 36 5.84 12.75 0.35
N VAL A 37 5.02 11.83 -0.15
CA VAL A 37 4.59 11.85 -1.56
C VAL A 37 3.66 13.02 -1.87
N SER A 38 2.79 13.42 -0.95
CA SER A 38 1.91 14.58 -1.11
C SER A 38 2.66 15.93 -1.02
N ALA A 39 3.87 15.94 -0.46
CA ALA A 39 4.73 17.12 -0.46
C ALA A 39 5.46 17.35 -1.80
N ILE A 40 5.63 16.33 -2.63
CA ILE A 40 6.33 16.45 -3.93
C ILE A 40 5.67 17.49 -4.85
N PRO A 41 4.33 17.55 -5.00
CA PRO A 41 3.69 18.58 -5.81
C PRO A 41 3.95 20.02 -5.34
N LEU A 42 4.20 20.24 -4.05
CA LEU A 42 4.54 21.57 -3.54
C LEU A 42 5.78 22.12 -4.19
N TRP A 43 6.83 21.28 -4.32
CA TRP A 43 8.06 21.65 -5.01
C TRP A 43 7.79 21.94 -6.50
N LEU A 44 6.93 21.12 -7.16
CA LEU A 44 6.55 21.31 -8.55
C LEU A 44 5.86 22.67 -8.76
N PHE A 45 4.87 23.01 -7.94
CA PHE A 45 4.12 24.26 -8.07
C PHE A 45 4.95 25.49 -7.69
N TRP A 46 5.76 25.37 -6.66
CA TRP A 46 6.67 26.45 -6.28
C TRP A 46 7.75 26.70 -7.33
N ARG A 47 8.45 25.64 -7.78
CA ARG A 47 9.65 25.81 -8.61
C ARG A 47 9.35 25.94 -10.10
N ILE A 48 8.40 25.17 -10.63
CA ILE A 48 8.08 25.12 -12.07
C ILE A 48 6.98 26.11 -12.41
N HIS A 49 5.91 26.16 -11.64
CA HIS A 49 4.81 27.10 -11.86
C HIS A 49 5.01 28.46 -11.20
N GLN A 50 6.11 28.67 -10.47
CA GLN A 50 6.52 29.92 -9.83
C GLN A 50 5.44 30.53 -8.91
N MET A 51 4.63 29.70 -8.27
CA MET A 51 3.66 30.14 -7.28
C MET A 51 4.38 30.59 -6.01
N ASP A 52 4.03 31.78 -5.53
CA ASP A 52 4.60 32.32 -4.30
C ASP A 52 4.14 31.49 -3.07
N PRO A 53 5.08 30.86 -2.31
CA PRO A 53 4.71 30.04 -1.16
C PRO A 53 4.14 30.85 0.00
N TYR A 54 4.42 32.15 0.09
CA TYR A 54 3.90 32.98 1.18
C TYR A 54 2.42 33.33 0.97
N SER A 55 2.02 33.72 -0.21
CA SER A 55 0.63 34.04 -0.53
C SER A 55 -0.25 32.80 -0.64
N SER A 56 0.30 31.69 -1.13
CA SER A 56 -0.42 30.42 -1.34
C SER A 56 -0.22 29.41 -0.21
N GLY A 57 0.43 29.77 0.89
CA GLY A 57 0.82 28.86 1.96
C GLY A 57 -0.36 28.09 2.57
N ILE A 58 -1.48 28.75 2.82
CA ILE A 58 -2.69 28.14 3.37
C ILE A 58 -3.22 27.09 2.38
N LEU A 59 -3.29 27.41 1.10
CA LEU A 59 -3.74 26.49 0.05
C LEU A 59 -2.83 25.26 -0.01
N PHE A 60 -1.51 25.44 0.03
CA PHE A 60 -0.56 24.33 0.02
C PHE A 60 -0.73 23.40 1.22
N VAL A 61 -0.90 23.94 2.43
CA VAL A 61 -1.11 23.13 3.63
C VAL A 61 -2.41 22.33 3.54
N VAL A 62 -3.52 22.98 3.19
CA VAL A 62 -4.82 22.30 3.08
C VAL A 62 -4.77 21.20 2.02
N MET A 63 -4.24 21.49 0.83
CA MET A 63 -4.15 20.51 -0.26
C MET A 63 -3.24 19.33 0.10
N THR A 64 -2.14 19.58 0.79
CA THR A 64 -1.24 18.51 1.25
C THR A 64 -1.91 17.61 2.28
N LEU A 65 -2.62 18.17 3.24
CA LEU A 65 -3.35 17.39 4.25
C LEU A 65 -4.45 16.53 3.63
N VAL A 66 -5.25 17.09 2.74
CA VAL A 66 -6.30 16.37 2.01
C VAL A 66 -5.68 15.25 1.15
N SER A 67 -4.62 15.54 0.40
CA SER A 67 -3.91 14.54 -0.41
C SER A 67 -3.33 13.42 0.45
N THR A 68 -2.70 13.75 1.58
CA THR A 68 -2.15 12.75 2.52
C THR A 68 -3.24 11.80 3.03
N TRP A 69 -4.39 12.36 3.39
CA TRP A 69 -5.52 11.55 3.86
C TRP A 69 -6.06 10.63 2.78
N LEU A 70 -6.28 11.14 1.56
CA LEU A 70 -6.78 10.36 0.42
C LEU A 70 -5.79 9.25 0.00
N ILE A 71 -4.50 9.56 -0.07
CA ILE A 71 -3.46 8.59 -0.42
C ILE A 71 -3.37 7.49 0.65
N SER A 72 -3.40 7.85 1.93
CA SER A 72 -3.39 6.87 3.02
C SER A 72 -4.61 5.95 2.98
N PHE A 73 -5.78 6.49 2.63
CA PHE A 73 -6.99 5.69 2.44
C PHE A 73 -6.87 4.74 1.24
N ALA A 74 -6.30 5.22 0.13
CA ALA A 74 -6.04 4.40 -1.04
C ALA A 74 -5.08 3.24 -0.75
N TYR A 75 -4.00 3.48 0.03
CA TYR A 75 -3.09 2.41 0.45
C TYR A 75 -3.80 1.29 1.21
N LYS A 76 -4.69 1.63 2.13
CA LYS A 76 -5.45 0.64 2.92
C LYS A 76 -6.34 -0.21 2.03
N ASN A 77 -7.06 0.41 1.10
CA ASN A 77 -7.94 -0.28 0.17
C ASN A 77 -7.19 -1.24 -0.75
N VAL A 78 -6.13 -0.75 -1.39
CA VAL A 78 -5.32 -1.56 -2.31
C VAL A 78 -4.60 -2.68 -1.57
N LYS A 79 -4.06 -2.42 -0.37
CA LYS A 79 -3.46 -3.44 0.49
C LYS A 79 -4.45 -4.56 0.77
N PHE A 80 -5.69 -4.23 1.14
CA PHE A 80 -6.73 -5.21 1.43
C PHE A 80 -7.00 -6.13 0.23
N GLN A 81 -7.19 -5.55 -0.96
CA GLN A 81 -7.44 -6.33 -2.18
C GLN A 81 -6.25 -7.19 -2.60
N LEU A 82 -5.04 -6.64 -2.52
CA LEU A 82 -3.82 -7.35 -2.92
C LEU A 82 -3.48 -8.50 -1.98
N LYS A 83 -3.73 -8.36 -0.68
CA LYS A 83 -3.40 -9.37 0.32
C LYS A 83 -4.02 -10.72 -0.02
N HIS A 84 -5.30 -10.75 -0.39
CA HIS A 84 -5.98 -11.99 -0.79
C HIS A 84 -5.37 -12.62 -2.05
N LYS A 85 -5.10 -11.81 -3.07
CA LYS A 85 -4.50 -12.28 -4.32
C LYS A 85 -3.10 -12.85 -4.12
N ILE A 86 -2.29 -12.20 -3.28
CA ILE A 86 -0.93 -12.64 -2.98
C ILE A 86 -0.94 -13.91 -2.15
N ALA A 87 -1.81 -14.00 -1.14
CA ALA A 87 -1.96 -15.20 -0.32
C ALA A 87 -2.29 -16.44 -1.17
N GLN A 88 -3.18 -16.29 -2.15
CA GLN A 88 -3.50 -17.37 -3.09
C GLN A 88 -2.34 -17.75 -4.02
N ARG A 89 -1.62 -16.73 -4.54
CA ARG A 89 -0.48 -16.96 -5.45
C ARG A 89 0.70 -17.65 -4.79
N ARG A 90 0.99 -17.26 -3.54
CA ARG A 90 2.16 -17.71 -2.79
C ARG A 90 1.92 -18.99 -1.98
N ASP A 91 0.71 -19.53 -1.96
CA ASP A 91 0.34 -20.68 -1.13
C ASP A 91 1.28 -21.88 -1.30
N ALA A 92 1.46 -22.33 -2.53
CA ALA A 92 2.32 -23.49 -2.83
C ALA A 92 3.81 -23.24 -2.48
N ALA A 93 4.31 -22.03 -2.74
CA ALA A 93 5.69 -21.66 -2.47
C ALA A 93 5.97 -21.61 -0.96
N ILE A 94 5.08 -20.98 -0.19
CA ILE A 94 5.22 -20.85 1.27
C ILE A 94 5.08 -22.20 1.95
N THR A 95 4.15 -23.04 1.50
CA THR A 95 3.99 -24.41 2.04
C THR A 95 5.25 -25.23 1.80
N LYS A 96 5.87 -25.11 0.61
CA LYS A 96 7.13 -25.79 0.30
C LYS A 96 8.27 -25.28 1.19
N GLU A 97 8.40 -23.99 1.32
CA GLU A 97 9.43 -23.33 2.14
C GLU A 97 9.31 -23.73 3.62
N VAL A 98 8.12 -23.69 4.20
CA VAL A 98 7.90 -24.13 5.59
C VAL A 98 8.20 -25.60 5.76
N ASN A 99 7.87 -26.45 4.76
CA ASN A 99 8.19 -27.86 4.82
C ASN A 99 9.70 -28.14 4.73
N GLN A 100 10.46 -27.29 4.07
CA GLN A 100 11.93 -27.37 3.99
C GLN A 100 12.62 -26.85 5.27
N ASP A 101 12.06 -25.80 5.88
CA ASP A 101 12.57 -25.20 7.12
C ASP A 101 12.29 -26.06 8.37
N LEU A 102 11.41 -27.07 8.25
CA LEU A 102 11.11 -27.99 9.35
C LEU A 102 12.21 -29.04 9.46
N ASP A 103 13.01 -28.94 10.51
CA ASP A 103 13.99 -29.94 10.90
C ASP A 103 13.35 -31.34 10.97
N PRO A 104 13.90 -32.35 10.28
CA PRO A 104 13.36 -33.71 10.30
C PRO A 104 13.36 -34.35 11.69
N ASN A 105 14.13 -33.81 12.63
CA ASN A 105 14.23 -34.29 14.01
C ASN A 105 13.19 -33.73 14.97
N LYS A 106 12.43 -32.71 14.59
CA LYS A 106 11.40 -32.12 15.44
C LYS A 106 10.02 -32.67 15.06
N LYS A 107 9.53 -33.65 15.80
CA LYS A 107 8.17 -34.17 15.67
C LYS A 107 7.15 -33.07 16.01
N MET A 108 6.76 -32.30 15.01
CA MET A 108 5.69 -31.30 15.16
C MET A 108 4.32 -31.96 14.87
N THR A 109 3.33 -31.56 15.63
CA THR A 109 1.94 -31.95 15.40
C THR A 109 1.46 -31.33 14.07
N ARG A 110 0.55 -32.01 13.35
CA ARG A 110 -0.02 -31.49 12.10
C ARG A 110 -0.62 -30.10 12.29
N GLN A 111 -1.30 -29.86 13.39
CA GLN A 111 -1.90 -28.57 13.74
C GLN A 111 -0.85 -27.45 13.87
N GLU A 112 0.25 -27.67 14.57
CA GLU A 112 1.33 -26.68 14.69
C GLU A 112 1.98 -26.36 13.36
N LYS A 113 2.04 -27.31 12.46
CA LYS A 113 2.56 -27.13 11.10
C LYS A 113 1.63 -26.25 10.26
N ASP A 114 0.32 -26.53 10.31
CA ASP A 114 -0.68 -25.77 9.58
C ASP A 114 -0.77 -24.33 10.10
N GLU A 115 -0.70 -24.13 11.41
CA GLU A 115 -0.65 -22.79 12.03
C GLU A 115 0.59 -22.00 11.59
N ARG A 116 1.76 -22.61 11.52
CA ARG A 116 3.00 -21.96 11.04
C ARG A 116 2.90 -21.57 9.56
N ILE A 117 2.35 -22.45 8.73
CA ILE A 117 2.11 -22.16 7.31
C ILE A 117 1.18 -20.96 7.20
N LEU A 118 0.07 -20.95 7.93
CA LEU A 118 -0.92 -19.87 7.91
C LEU A 118 -0.31 -18.55 8.39
N TRP A 119 0.45 -18.58 9.48
CA TRP A 119 1.12 -17.38 10.01
C TRP A 119 2.15 -16.81 9.03
N LYS A 120 3.02 -17.66 8.45
CA LYS A 120 4.02 -17.26 7.47
C LYS A 120 3.36 -16.71 6.21
N LYS A 121 2.29 -17.36 5.73
CA LYS A 121 1.48 -16.94 4.60
C LYS A 121 0.87 -15.55 4.83
N ASN A 122 0.25 -15.34 5.99
CA ASN A 122 -0.32 -14.05 6.35
C ASN A 122 0.75 -12.94 6.42
N LYS A 123 1.92 -13.23 7.04
CA LYS A 123 3.02 -12.28 7.17
C LYS A 123 3.60 -11.87 5.81
N VAL A 124 3.88 -12.83 4.94
CA VAL A 124 4.43 -12.58 3.60
C VAL A 124 3.41 -11.81 2.75
N ALA A 125 2.16 -12.25 2.74
CA ALA A 125 1.09 -11.58 1.99
C ALA A 125 0.86 -10.14 2.48
N ASP A 126 0.95 -9.90 3.79
CA ASP A 126 0.79 -8.56 4.36
C ASP A 126 1.94 -7.62 3.96
N MET A 127 3.19 -8.10 4.01
CA MET A 127 4.37 -7.31 3.61
C MET A 127 4.37 -7.00 2.11
N GLU A 128 4.13 -8.00 1.27
CA GLU A 128 4.08 -7.81 -0.18
C GLU A 128 2.92 -6.90 -0.58
N ALA A 129 1.73 -7.10 -0.02
CA ALA A 129 0.57 -6.25 -0.29
C ALA A 129 0.81 -4.80 0.13
N MET A 130 1.51 -4.57 1.26
CA MET A 130 1.88 -3.24 1.71
C MET A 130 2.82 -2.56 0.72
N THR A 131 3.90 -3.23 0.33
CA THR A 131 4.90 -2.70 -0.60
C THR A 131 4.28 -2.37 -1.96
N PHE A 132 3.51 -3.28 -2.52
CA PHE A 132 2.83 -3.04 -3.81
C PHE A 132 1.77 -1.96 -3.72
N SER A 133 1.03 -1.88 -2.61
CA SER A 133 0.03 -0.83 -2.40
C SER A 133 0.69 0.55 -2.42
N ILE A 134 1.80 0.74 -1.71
CA ILE A 134 2.56 1.98 -1.68
C ILE A 134 3.07 2.32 -3.10
N PHE A 135 3.71 1.35 -3.76
CA PHE A 135 4.31 1.58 -5.07
C PHE A 135 3.26 1.99 -6.12
N TYR A 136 2.18 1.25 -6.25
CA TYR A 136 1.14 1.53 -7.26
C TYR A 136 0.43 2.86 -7.00
N ASN A 137 0.08 3.16 -5.77
CA ASN A 137 -0.62 4.41 -5.47
C ASN A 137 0.29 5.62 -5.62
N ASN A 138 1.58 5.51 -5.25
CA ASN A 138 2.54 6.59 -5.46
C ASN A 138 2.76 6.87 -6.94
N ALA A 139 2.97 5.82 -7.73
CA ALA A 139 3.14 5.94 -9.18
C ALA A 139 1.91 6.58 -9.83
N LEU A 140 0.71 6.12 -9.47
CA LEU A 140 -0.54 6.65 -9.99
C LEU A 140 -0.74 8.13 -9.58
N TYR A 141 -0.50 8.45 -8.31
CA TYR A 141 -0.64 9.81 -7.80
C TYR A 141 0.32 10.78 -8.51
N LEU A 142 1.60 10.44 -8.60
CA LEU A 142 2.59 11.28 -9.29
C LEU A 142 2.27 11.44 -10.77
N PHE A 143 1.82 10.37 -11.43
CA PHE A 143 1.39 10.43 -12.82
C PHE A 143 0.21 11.40 -12.98
N LEU A 144 -0.83 11.31 -12.14
CA LEU A 144 -1.99 12.19 -12.19
C LEU A 144 -1.61 13.64 -11.90
N VAL A 145 -0.73 13.90 -10.93
CA VAL A 145 -0.26 15.26 -10.61
C VAL A 145 0.50 15.87 -11.78
N LEU A 146 1.43 15.11 -12.39
CA LEU A 146 2.17 15.57 -13.56
C LEU A 146 1.24 15.84 -14.74
N PHE A 147 0.33 14.90 -15.01
CA PHE A 147 -0.64 15.07 -16.09
C PHE A 147 -1.52 16.31 -15.88
N ALA A 148 -2.10 16.45 -14.68
CA ALA A 148 -2.93 17.62 -14.34
C ALA A 148 -2.13 18.93 -14.43
N SER A 149 -0.89 18.94 -13.94
CA SER A 149 -0.03 20.11 -13.95
C SER A 149 0.31 20.58 -15.37
N PHE A 150 0.69 19.66 -16.25
CA PHE A 150 1.14 20.05 -17.59
C PHE A 150 0.02 20.16 -18.63
N PHE A 151 -1.10 19.46 -18.45
CA PHE A 151 -2.20 19.46 -19.40
C PHE A 151 -3.40 20.30 -18.95
N ALA A 152 -3.89 20.11 -17.73
CA ALA A 152 -5.08 20.81 -17.26
C ALA A 152 -4.79 22.24 -16.81
N LEU A 153 -3.67 22.45 -16.09
CA LEU A 153 -3.29 23.75 -15.54
C LEU A 153 -2.43 24.60 -16.48
N ARG A 154 -2.11 24.09 -17.66
CA ARG A 154 -1.33 24.84 -18.66
C ARG A 154 -1.97 26.17 -19.05
N SER A 155 -3.31 26.22 -19.06
CA SER A 155 -4.09 27.41 -19.42
C SER A 155 -4.34 28.36 -18.24
N PHE A 156 -4.02 27.93 -17.01
CA PHE A 156 -4.12 28.75 -15.81
C PHE A 156 -2.85 29.55 -15.63
N ASN A 157 -2.92 30.88 -15.81
CA ASN A 157 -1.86 31.78 -15.42
C ASN A 157 -1.92 31.96 -13.89
N PRO A 158 -0.99 31.41 -13.09
CA PRO A 158 -0.99 31.59 -11.63
C PRO A 158 -0.74 33.03 -11.21
N SER A 159 -0.21 33.87 -12.11
CA SER A 159 0.01 35.30 -11.90
C SER A 159 -1.28 36.16 -11.96
N ALA A 160 -2.41 35.58 -12.29
CA ALA A 160 -3.67 36.32 -12.41
C ALA A 160 -4.49 36.40 -11.12
N TYR A 161 -3.99 35.80 -10.04
CA TYR A 161 -4.59 35.91 -8.71
C TYR A 161 -3.71 36.80 -7.84
N PRO A 162 -4.22 37.96 -7.41
CA PRO A 162 -3.52 38.88 -6.50
C PRO A 162 -3.30 38.26 -5.12
#